data_b19397c35c3c0c5d6100dbc2b4846127
#
_entry.id   b19397c35c3c0c5d6100dbc2b4846127
#
_cell.length_a   1.000
_cell.length_b   1.000
_cell.length_c   1.000
_cell.angle_alpha   90.00
_cell.angle_beta   90.00
_cell.angle_gamma   90.00
#
_symmetry.space_group_name_H-M   'P 1'
#
loop_
_entity.id
_entity.type
_entity.pdbx_description
1 polymer ?
#
loop_
_entity_poly.entity_id
_entity_poly.type
_entity_poly.pdbx_seq_one_letter_code
_entity_poly.pdbx_strand_id
1 'polypeptide(L)'
;MTFNYDVIVVGAGHAGCEAAAAAANMGSKTLLITMDMNKIAQMSCNPAVGGIAKGQIVREIDALGGYMGIVTDRTAIQFRMLNQSKGPAMWSPRSQSDRARFIECWRGILENLPNLYIWQDTVRELLLDGNTVCGVKTDMGVEFHAKSVVLTNGTFLNGLMHIGRTQIRGGRIAEPAATGLTEQLVSLGIKSERMKTGTPVRIDARSVHFDEMAEQPGENDFHKFSYMDTSHRVLKQLSCWTTFTNEACHAVLREGLPDSPLYNGQIQSIGPRYCPSIETKIVTFADKPQHQLFLEPEGETTQEYYLNGFSSSLPLDIQLRALQQIPAFRDIQIYRPGYAIEYDFFDPTQLHHNLETKQIRNLFFAGQINGTTGYEEAGGQGLVAGINAHINCHGGDPFVLGRDEAYIGVLIDDLVTKGVDEPYRMFTSRAEYRILLRQDDADMRLTEKSYHLGLAKQDRYDLLKEKKVSRDAIISFAENYSIKPQYINSGLEALGTTPLAHGCKLIELIPRPQITLENIAELVPAFRTELDKVPVSRKEEIIEAAEILIKYSGYIRREQIIADKINRLENIHIKGKFDYNAIQSLSTEARQGDLGIDPDTIAQASRIPGISPSDINILLVMLGR
;
A
#
# COMPACT_ATOMS: atom_id res chain seq x y z
N MET A 1 23.02 8.63 26.26
CA MET A 1 22.62 8.88 24.87
C MET A 1 23.84 8.62 23.99
N THR A 2 23.64 8.08 22.82
CA THR A 2 24.71 7.85 21.82
C THR A 2 24.43 8.67 20.58
N PHE A 3 25.48 8.94 19.80
CA PHE A 3 25.40 9.64 18.52
C PHE A 3 25.76 8.74 17.33
N ASN A 4 26.01 7.45 17.60
CA ASN A 4 26.38 6.46 16.60
C ASN A 4 25.34 5.34 16.55
N TYR A 5 24.87 5.04 15.37
CA TYR A 5 23.85 4.04 15.07
C TYR A 5 24.26 3.17 13.89
N ASP A 6 23.58 2.06 13.68
CA ASP A 6 23.71 1.28 12.45
C ASP A 6 22.85 1.92 11.35
N VAL A 7 21.59 2.23 11.66
CA VAL A 7 20.61 2.79 10.73
C VAL A 7 19.99 4.05 11.32
N ILE A 8 19.90 5.10 10.52
CA ILE A 8 19.07 6.28 10.81
C ILE A 8 17.92 6.33 9.83
N VAL A 9 16.70 6.48 10.32
CA VAL A 9 15.49 6.69 9.54
C VAL A 9 15.00 8.11 9.77
N VAL A 10 14.84 8.87 8.69
CA VAL A 10 14.39 10.27 8.70
C VAL A 10 12.91 10.34 8.34
N GLY A 11 12.09 10.82 9.25
CA GLY A 11 10.64 10.89 9.11
C GLY A 11 9.93 9.69 9.74
N ALA A 12 8.88 9.96 10.51
CA ALA A 12 8.07 8.96 11.19
C ALA A 12 6.63 8.88 10.64
N GLY A 13 6.48 9.00 9.32
CA GLY A 13 5.27 8.60 8.61
C GLY A 13 5.18 7.08 8.47
N HIS A 14 4.25 6.60 7.64
CA HIS A 14 4.03 5.15 7.46
C HIS A 14 5.29 4.43 6.97
N ALA A 15 6.03 5.02 6.03
CA ALA A 15 7.29 4.47 5.54
C ALA A 15 8.36 4.44 6.64
N GLY A 16 8.54 5.54 7.36
CA GLY A 16 9.56 5.66 8.40
C GLY A 16 9.32 4.73 9.59
N CYS A 17 8.07 4.58 10.01
CA CYS A 17 7.69 3.66 11.09
C CYS A 17 8.01 2.21 10.74
N GLU A 18 7.64 1.74 9.55
CA GLU A 18 7.93 0.37 9.11
C GLU A 18 9.43 0.15 8.88
N ALA A 19 10.14 1.13 8.31
CA ALA A 19 11.58 1.03 8.09
C ALA A 19 12.35 0.93 9.42
N ALA A 20 12.04 1.79 10.37
CA ALA A 20 12.68 1.81 11.68
C ALA A 20 12.41 0.53 12.48
N ALA A 21 11.15 0.09 12.51
CA ALA A 21 10.76 -1.14 13.19
C ALA A 21 11.44 -2.36 12.56
N ALA A 22 11.50 -2.46 11.24
CA ALA A 22 12.15 -3.57 10.54
C ALA A 22 13.64 -3.64 10.86
N ALA A 23 14.37 -2.54 10.72
CA ALA A 23 15.80 -2.48 11.01
C ALA A 23 16.11 -2.85 12.48
N ALA A 24 15.33 -2.31 13.41
CA ALA A 24 15.50 -2.59 14.84
C ALA A 24 15.19 -4.06 15.17
N ASN A 25 14.11 -4.61 14.64
CA ASN A 25 13.72 -6.01 14.84
C ASN A 25 14.72 -7.02 14.25
N MET A 26 15.45 -6.63 13.22
CA MET A 26 16.54 -7.44 12.66
C MET A 26 17.85 -7.31 13.45
N GLY A 27 17.92 -6.42 14.42
CA GLY A 27 19.06 -6.27 15.33
C GLY A 27 19.96 -5.04 15.08
N SER A 28 19.60 -4.16 14.14
CA SER A 28 20.30 -2.89 13.97
C SER A 28 19.97 -1.89 15.06
N LYS A 29 20.99 -1.24 15.61
CA LYS A 29 20.80 -0.08 16.47
C LYS A 29 20.29 1.08 15.60
N THR A 30 19.04 1.43 15.78
CA THR A 30 18.28 2.29 14.88
C THR A 30 17.85 3.59 15.57
N LEU A 31 18.05 4.72 14.91
CA LEU A 31 17.52 6.02 15.31
C LEU A 31 16.44 6.46 14.32
N LEU A 32 15.25 6.76 14.85
CA LEU A 32 14.15 7.39 14.11
C LEU A 32 14.11 8.87 14.47
N ILE A 33 14.27 9.75 13.48
CA ILE A 33 14.20 11.21 13.68
C ILE A 33 12.90 11.72 13.09
N THR A 34 12.11 12.42 13.88
CA THR A 34 10.84 13.00 13.47
C THR A 34 10.70 14.43 14.00
N MET A 35 10.03 15.29 13.24
CA MET A 35 9.76 16.68 13.64
C MET A 35 8.87 16.77 14.88
N ASP A 36 7.89 15.86 15.00
CA ASP A 36 6.90 15.86 16.06
C ASP A 36 6.51 14.42 16.44
N MET A 37 6.89 14.00 17.63
CA MET A 37 6.55 12.68 18.14
C MET A 37 5.04 12.46 18.34
N ASN A 38 4.25 13.53 18.44
CA ASN A 38 2.79 13.45 18.54
C ASN A 38 2.11 13.20 17.19
N LYS A 39 2.88 13.19 16.10
CA LYS A 39 2.42 13.01 14.73
C LYS A 39 2.95 11.73 14.08
N ILE A 40 3.51 10.82 14.85
CA ILE A 40 4.00 9.52 14.36
C ILE A 40 2.88 8.78 13.64
N ALA A 41 3.15 8.34 12.40
CA ALA A 41 2.20 7.63 11.54
C ALA A 41 0.84 8.35 11.35
N GLN A 42 0.82 9.67 11.40
CA GLN A 42 -0.43 10.42 11.23
C GLN A 42 -1.03 10.14 9.84
N MET A 43 -2.32 9.83 9.84
CA MET A 43 -3.13 9.76 8.62
C MET A 43 -3.43 11.18 8.14
N SER A 44 -2.62 11.67 7.20
CA SER A 44 -2.67 13.07 6.74
C SER A 44 -3.84 13.36 5.82
N CYS A 45 -4.36 12.33 5.16
CA CYS A 45 -5.50 12.40 4.25
C CYS A 45 -6.70 11.65 4.87
N ASN A 46 -7.21 10.61 4.23
CA ASN A 46 -8.33 9.85 4.76
C ASN A 46 -7.94 8.99 5.99
N PRO A 47 -8.87 8.77 6.94
CA PRO A 47 -8.61 7.94 8.12
C PRO A 47 -8.81 6.45 7.82
N ALA A 48 -8.31 5.98 6.68
CA ALA A 48 -8.54 4.62 6.21
C ALA A 48 -7.25 3.94 5.77
N VAL A 49 -7.19 2.62 5.98
CA VAL A 49 -6.12 1.73 5.53
C VAL A 49 -6.70 0.64 4.65
N GLY A 50 -5.98 0.28 3.60
CA GLY A 50 -6.39 -0.76 2.66
C GLY A 50 -7.25 -0.22 1.52
N GLY A 51 -8.11 -1.08 0.99
CA GLY A 51 -8.85 -0.85 -0.23
C GLY A 51 -8.26 -1.63 -1.42
N ILE A 52 -8.76 -1.37 -2.62
CA ILE A 52 -8.43 -2.13 -3.83
C ILE A 52 -6.92 -2.15 -4.07
N ALA A 53 -6.33 -3.34 -4.13
CA ALA A 53 -4.91 -3.65 -4.19
C ALA A 53 -4.11 -3.24 -2.94
N LYS A 54 -4.53 -2.21 -2.22
CA LYS A 54 -3.82 -1.68 -1.06
C LYS A 54 -4.01 -2.56 0.17
N GLY A 55 -5.18 -3.16 0.34
CA GLY A 55 -5.40 -4.16 1.39
C GLY A 55 -4.46 -5.35 1.26
N GLN A 56 -4.17 -5.77 0.04
CA GLN A 56 -3.17 -6.80 -0.26
C GLN A 56 -1.78 -6.39 0.22
N ILE A 57 -1.37 -5.15 -0.04
CA ILE A 57 -0.08 -4.62 0.44
C ILE A 57 0.01 -4.67 1.97
N VAL A 58 -1.05 -4.28 2.67
CA VAL A 58 -1.06 -4.32 4.16
C VAL A 58 -0.92 -5.75 4.67
N ARG A 59 -1.60 -6.70 4.03
CA ARG A 59 -1.48 -8.13 4.35
C ARG A 59 -0.04 -8.63 4.12
N GLU A 60 0.63 -8.15 3.08
CA GLU A 60 2.03 -8.47 2.80
C GLU A 60 2.99 -7.84 3.82
N ILE A 61 2.77 -6.60 4.20
CA ILE A 61 3.51 -5.93 5.27
C ILE A 61 3.42 -6.75 6.56
N ASP A 62 2.22 -7.17 6.93
CA ASP A 62 1.98 -7.99 8.12
C ASP A 62 2.68 -9.34 8.01
N ALA A 63 2.54 -10.03 6.89
CA ALA A 63 3.18 -11.33 6.64
C ALA A 63 4.71 -11.28 6.78
N LEU A 64 5.32 -10.17 6.41
CA LEU A 64 6.75 -9.93 6.57
C LEU A 64 7.17 -9.56 8.01
N GLY A 65 6.22 -9.26 8.89
CA GLY A 65 6.48 -8.87 10.26
C GLY A 65 6.41 -7.37 10.55
N GLY A 66 5.82 -6.58 9.61
CA GLY A 66 5.49 -5.17 9.84
C GLY A 66 4.27 -5.00 10.75
N TYR A 67 3.95 -3.77 11.09
CA TYR A 67 2.96 -3.44 12.13
C TYR A 67 1.69 -2.78 11.62
N MET A 68 1.63 -2.32 10.37
CA MET A 68 0.46 -1.58 9.85
C MET A 68 -0.83 -2.38 10.01
N GLY A 69 -0.81 -3.69 9.75
CA GLY A 69 -1.97 -4.57 9.91
C GLY A 69 -2.43 -4.66 11.38
N ILE A 70 -1.51 -4.85 12.29
CA ILE A 70 -1.78 -4.93 13.74
C ILE A 70 -2.37 -3.61 14.26
N VAL A 71 -1.75 -2.48 13.91
CA VAL A 71 -2.21 -1.16 14.33
C VAL A 71 -3.60 -0.87 13.77
N THR A 72 -3.83 -1.23 12.51
CA THR A 72 -5.13 -1.06 11.85
C THR A 72 -6.22 -1.89 12.53
N ASP A 73 -5.95 -3.16 12.85
CA ASP A 73 -6.92 -4.00 13.57
C ASP A 73 -7.27 -3.42 14.94
N ARG A 74 -6.27 -2.96 15.70
CA ARG A 74 -6.47 -2.39 17.04
C ARG A 74 -7.23 -1.07 17.05
N THR A 75 -7.23 -0.34 15.95
CA THR A 75 -7.79 1.01 15.85
C THR A 75 -8.94 1.11 14.84
N ALA A 76 -9.36 -0.02 14.28
CA ALA A 76 -10.44 -0.09 13.30
C ALA A 76 -11.79 0.29 13.91
N ILE A 77 -12.45 1.29 13.31
CA ILE A 77 -13.81 1.71 13.64
C ILE A 77 -14.83 1.33 12.58
N GLN A 78 -14.38 0.84 11.42
CA GLN A 78 -15.18 0.20 10.41
C GLN A 78 -14.31 -0.74 9.58
N PHE A 79 -14.84 -1.89 9.20
CA PHE A 79 -14.17 -2.84 8.30
C PHE A 79 -15.09 -3.26 7.16
N ARG A 80 -14.52 -3.41 5.97
CA ARG A 80 -15.20 -3.98 4.80
C ARG A 80 -14.22 -4.77 3.94
N MET A 81 -14.69 -5.91 3.43
CA MET A 81 -13.99 -6.64 2.36
C MET A 81 -14.54 -6.19 1.00
N LEU A 82 -13.75 -5.43 0.26
CA LEU A 82 -14.14 -4.93 -1.05
C LEU A 82 -13.99 -5.99 -2.14
N ASN A 83 -14.79 -5.88 -3.21
CA ASN A 83 -14.73 -6.75 -4.39
C ASN A 83 -15.01 -8.23 -4.14
N GLN A 84 -15.76 -8.60 -3.10
CA GLN A 84 -16.10 -10.00 -2.82
C GLN A 84 -16.77 -10.70 -4.01
N SER A 85 -17.64 -10.01 -4.75
CA SER A 85 -18.32 -10.55 -5.93
C SER A 85 -17.39 -10.84 -7.13
N LYS A 86 -16.17 -10.31 -7.11
CA LYS A 86 -15.20 -10.46 -8.20
C LYS A 86 -14.22 -11.63 -8.00
N GLY A 87 -14.38 -12.37 -6.92
CA GLY A 87 -13.53 -13.51 -6.58
C GLY A 87 -12.27 -13.14 -5.77
N PRO A 88 -11.60 -14.16 -5.18
CA PRO A 88 -10.55 -13.97 -4.17
C PRO A 88 -9.30 -13.25 -4.67
N ALA A 89 -9.02 -13.28 -5.97
CA ALA A 89 -7.93 -12.49 -6.56
C ALA A 89 -8.12 -10.98 -6.41
N MET A 90 -9.37 -10.54 -6.25
CA MET A 90 -9.76 -9.14 -6.16
C MET A 90 -10.20 -8.71 -4.76
N TRP A 91 -10.36 -9.64 -3.83
CA TRP A 91 -10.75 -9.32 -2.46
C TRP A 91 -9.73 -8.39 -1.82
N SER A 92 -10.22 -7.27 -1.30
CA SER A 92 -9.37 -6.19 -0.82
C SER A 92 -9.91 -5.67 0.51
N PRO A 93 -9.26 -5.99 1.65
CA PRO A 93 -9.70 -5.50 2.94
C PRO A 93 -9.48 -3.99 3.05
N ARG A 94 -10.44 -3.29 3.63
CA ARG A 94 -10.40 -1.85 3.93
C ARG A 94 -10.94 -1.58 5.32
N SER A 95 -10.26 -0.73 6.06
CA SER A 95 -10.66 -0.32 7.40
C SER A 95 -10.63 1.19 7.54
N GLN A 96 -11.67 1.76 8.18
CA GLN A 96 -11.57 3.08 8.77
C GLN A 96 -10.90 2.94 10.13
N SER A 97 -9.98 3.84 10.45
CA SER A 97 -9.26 3.84 11.72
C SER A 97 -9.59 5.07 12.56
N ASP A 98 -9.58 4.92 13.87
CA ASP A 98 -9.50 6.04 14.78
C ASP A 98 -8.12 6.68 14.66
N ARG A 99 -8.06 7.87 14.07
CA ARG A 99 -6.81 8.54 13.72
C ARG A 99 -5.92 8.84 14.93
N ALA A 100 -6.49 9.28 16.03
CA ALA A 100 -5.74 9.57 17.24
C ALA A 100 -5.16 8.30 17.87
N ARG A 101 -5.97 7.24 17.96
CA ARG A 101 -5.55 5.93 18.49
C ARG A 101 -4.52 5.25 17.59
N PHE A 102 -4.59 5.47 16.28
CA PHE A 102 -3.60 4.95 15.33
C PHE A 102 -2.20 5.52 15.61
N ILE A 103 -2.10 6.82 15.85
CA ILE A 103 -0.86 7.49 16.27
C ILE A 103 -0.36 6.92 17.60
N GLU A 104 -1.23 6.87 18.60
CA GLU A 104 -0.88 6.36 19.94
C GLU A 104 -0.40 4.91 19.89
N CYS A 105 -1.08 4.06 19.14
CA CYS A 105 -0.74 2.65 18.98
C CYS A 105 0.65 2.48 18.34
N TRP A 106 0.91 3.17 17.24
CA TRP A 106 2.22 3.13 16.58
C TRP A 106 3.34 3.65 17.49
N ARG A 107 3.12 4.79 18.12
CA ARG A 107 4.09 5.37 19.05
C ARG A 107 4.42 4.41 20.19
N GLY A 108 3.40 3.80 20.78
CA GLY A 108 3.59 2.82 21.83
C GLY A 108 4.41 1.60 21.39
N ILE A 109 4.20 1.12 20.17
CA ILE A 109 5.00 0.03 19.58
C ILE A 109 6.46 0.47 19.44
N LEU A 110 6.70 1.60 18.78
CA LEU A 110 8.06 2.07 18.48
C LEU A 110 8.89 2.37 19.75
N GLU A 111 8.27 2.98 20.76
CA GLU A 111 8.93 3.29 22.03
C GLU A 111 9.33 2.05 22.83
N ASN A 112 8.67 0.90 22.58
CA ASN A 112 8.91 -0.36 23.28
C ASN A 112 9.71 -1.38 22.47
N LEU A 113 10.13 -1.06 21.24
CA LEU A 113 10.99 -1.95 20.48
C LEU A 113 12.44 -1.89 20.97
N PRO A 114 13.08 -3.05 21.25
CA PRO A 114 14.52 -3.09 21.46
C PRO A 114 15.28 -2.53 20.26
N ASN A 115 16.42 -1.91 20.50
CA ASN A 115 17.30 -1.32 19.49
C ASN A 115 16.75 -0.10 18.75
N LEU A 116 15.55 0.38 19.05
CA LEU A 116 14.96 1.56 18.44
C LEU A 116 14.98 2.75 19.40
N TYR A 117 15.52 3.88 18.90
CA TYR A 117 15.60 5.14 19.61
C TYR A 117 14.94 6.23 18.78
N ILE A 118 14.29 7.20 19.43
CA ILE A 118 13.56 8.28 18.77
C ILE A 118 14.17 9.63 19.18
N TRP A 119 14.38 10.51 18.22
CA TRP A 119 14.83 11.87 18.43
C TRP A 119 13.89 12.86 17.71
N GLN A 120 13.42 13.85 18.45
CA GLN A 120 12.52 14.87 17.88
C GLN A 120 13.32 16.07 17.36
N ASP A 121 13.43 16.17 16.04
CA ASP A 121 14.18 17.19 15.34
C ASP A 121 13.89 17.10 13.83
N THR A 122 14.41 18.06 13.07
CA THR A 122 14.34 18.06 11.61
C THR A 122 15.73 17.85 11.03
N VAL A 123 15.88 16.86 10.16
CA VAL A 123 17.11 16.64 9.40
C VAL A 123 17.17 17.63 8.24
N ARG A 124 18.28 18.37 8.13
CA ARG A 124 18.48 19.36 7.07
C ARG A 124 19.58 19.01 6.08
N GLU A 125 20.52 18.16 6.46
CA GLU A 125 21.59 17.71 5.55
C GLU A 125 22.11 16.32 5.90
N LEU A 126 22.70 15.65 4.90
CA LEU A 126 23.40 14.40 5.05
C LEU A 126 24.89 14.67 5.35
N LEU A 127 25.47 13.83 6.21
CA LEU A 127 26.91 13.74 6.39
C LEU A 127 27.47 12.71 5.39
N LEU A 128 28.50 13.07 4.64
CA LEU A 128 29.03 12.27 3.54
C LEU A 128 30.54 12.06 3.70
N ASP A 129 31.00 10.87 3.35
CA ASP A 129 32.39 10.54 3.09
C ASP A 129 32.49 10.12 1.61
N GLY A 130 32.97 11.05 0.76
CA GLY A 130 32.90 10.87 -0.68
C GLY A 130 31.44 10.74 -1.17
N ASN A 131 31.12 9.63 -1.81
CA ASN A 131 29.77 9.31 -2.27
C ASN A 131 29.01 8.34 -1.33
N THR A 132 29.45 8.19 -0.09
CA THR A 132 28.86 7.33 0.91
C THR A 132 28.26 8.16 2.03
N VAL A 133 26.97 7.94 2.35
CA VAL A 133 26.36 8.59 3.51
C VAL A 133 26.90 7.97 4.79
N CYS A 134 27.25 8.82 5.77
CA CYS A 134 27.76 8.38 7.07
C CYS A 134 27.01 9.01 8.25
N GLY A 135 25.92 9.71 7.99
CA GLY A 135 25.08 10.29 9.04
C GLY A 135 24.21 11.43 8.54
N VAL A 136 23.65 12.17 9.50
CA VAL A 136 22.76 13.30 9.25
C VAL A 136 23.07 14.43 10.22
N LYS A 137 22.76 15.67 9.80
CA LYS A 137 22.77 16.85 10.66
C LYS A 137 21.39 17.47 10.73
N THR A 138 21.00 17.88 11.93
CA THR A 138 19.67 18.39 12.23
C THR A 138 19.64 19.93 12.31
N ASP A 139 18.44 20.49 12.35
CA ASP A 139 18.22 21.94 12.54
C ASP A 139 18.75 22.45 13.89
N MET A 140 18.72 21.60 14.93
CA MET A 140 19.33 21.91 16.23
C MET A 140 20.88 21.85 16.22
N GLY A 141 21.47 21.52 15.05
CA GLY A 141 22.92 21.42 14.90
C GLY A 141 23.53 20.11 15.40
N VAL A 142 22.70 19.11 15.69
CA VAL A 142 23.17 17.80 16.17
C VAL A 142 23.59 16.95 15.00
N GLU A 143 24.74 16.31 15.11
CA GLU A 143 25.26 15.34 14.14
C GLU A 143 25.10 13.92 14.69
N PHE A 144 24.39 13.07 13.94
CA PHE A 144 24.28 11.66 14.21
C PHE A 144 24.96 10.87 13.10
N HIS A 145 25.73 9.85 13.47
CA HIS A 145 26.45 9.01 12.55
C HIS A 145 25.75 7.65 12.40
N ALA A 146 25.76 7.11 11.19
CA ALA A 146 25.20 5.81 10.88
C ALA A 146 25.88 5.17 9.68
N LYS A 147 25.76 3.83 9.59
CA LYS A 147 26.23 3.06 8.44
C LYS A 147 25.28 3.15 7.25
N SER A 148 23.97 3.30 7.51
CA SER A 148 22.94 3.49 6.49
C SER A 148 21.92 4.54 6.94
N VAL A 149 21.37 5.27 5.96
CA VAL A 149 20.33 6.27 6.17
C VAL A 149 19.15 6.00 5.23
N VAL A 150 17.94 6.05 5.78
CA VAL A 150 16.68 5.93 5.04
C VAL A 150 15.93 7.26 5.11
N LEU A 151 15.65 7.87 3.96
CA LEU A 151 14.85 9.10 3.86
C LEU A 151 13.40 8.75 3.56
N THR A 152 12.49 9.26 4.39
CA THR A 152 11.03 9.04 4.26
C THR A 152 10.25 10.34 4.53
N ASN A 153 10.63 11.42 3.89
CA ASN A 153 10.19 12.78 4.23
C ASN A 153 8.74 13.12 3.84
N GLY A 154 8.01 12.24 3.14
CA GLY A 154 6.61 12.47 2.79
C GLY A 154 6.40 13.73 1.95
N THR A 155 5.53 14.62 2.41
CA THR A 155 5.19 15.90 1.76
C THR A 155 5.97 17.10 2.32
N PHE A 156 7.01 16.85 3.12
CA PHE A 156 7.66 17.93 3.89
C PHE A 156 8.80 18.62 3.16
N LEU A 157 9.50 17.96 2.20
CA LEU A 157 10.60 18.57 1.48
C LEU A 157 10.10 19.73 0.62
N ASN A 158 10.49 20.95 1.02
CA ASN A 158 10.04 22.20 0.42
C ASN A 158 8.52 22.28 0.26
N GLY A 159 7.79 21.73 1.22
CA GLY A 159 6.33 21.67 1.21
C GLY A 159 5.69 23.05 1.13
N LEU A 160 4.71 23.20 0.24
CA LEU A 160 3.97 24.43 0.02
C LEU A 160 2.48 24.13 -0.13
N MET A 161 1.68 24.60 0.81
CA MET A 161 0.22 24.46 0.79
C MET A 161 -0.43 25.64 0.05
N HIS A 162 -1.53 25.33 -0.66
CA HIS A 162 -2.34 26.28 -1.40
C HIS A 162 -3.81 26.21 -0.99
N ILE A 163 -4.38 27.36 -0.65
CA ILE A 163 -5.82 27.55 -0.42
C ILE A 163 -6.22 28.79 -1.21
N GLY A 164 -6.85 28.61 -2.38
CA GLY A 164 -7.03 29.70 -3.32
C GLY A 164 -5.67 30.32 -3.67
N ARG A 165 -5.58 31.64 -3.58
CA ARG A 165 -4.32 32.38 -3.84
C ARG A 165 -3.36 32.36 -2.66
N THR A 166 -3.80 31.93 -1.48
CA THR A 166 -2.98 31.89 -0.27
C THR A 166 -1.98 30.74 -0.36
N GLN A 167 -0.72 31.04 -0.05
CA GLN A 167 0.36 30.04 0.00
C GLN A 167 0.96 30.01 1.41
N ILE A 168 1.13 28.81 1.95
CA ILE A 168 1.68 28.59 3.29
C ILE A 168 2.78 27.53 3.19
N ARG A 169 3.99 27.89 3.61
CA ARG A 169 5.07 26.89 3.70
C ARG A 169 4.77 25.91 4.81
N GLY A 170 4.85 24.62 4.49
CA GLY A 170 4.59 23.55 5.43
C GLY A 170 4.39 22.21 4.73
N GLY A 171 4.59 21.14 5.45
CA GLY A 171 4.36 19.77 4.96
C GLY A 171 2.91 19.30 5.16
N ARG A 172 2.26 19.82 6.19
CA ARG A 172 0.84 19.68 6.52
C ARG A 172 0.38 20.96 7.22
N ILE A 173 -0.95 21.09 7.40
CA ILE A 173 -1.48 22.26 8.10
C ILE A 173 -0.89 22.37 9.52
N ALA A 174 -0.40 23.55 9.88
CA ALA A 174 0.27 23.86 11.14
C ALA A 174 1.58 23.08 11.40
N GLU A 175 2.19 22.48 10.39
CA GLU A 175 3.48 21.79 10.50
C GLU A 175 4.48 22.37 9.50
N PRO A 176 5.73 22.66 9.94
CA PRO A 176 6.72 23.33 9.08
C PRO A 176 7.18 22.42 7.93
N ALA A 177 7.73 23.02 6.89
CA ALA A 177 8.42 22.32 5.83
C ALA A 177 9.86 21.96 6.25
N ALA A 178 10.41 20.89 5.65
CA ALA A 178 11.83 20.55 5.74
C ALA A 178 12.57 21.18 4.56
N THR A 179 13.66 21.87 4.82
CA THR A 179 14.48 22.54 3.82
C THR A 179 15.95 22.12 3.93
N GLY A 180 16.70 22.23 2.85
CA GLY A 180 18.13 21.94 2.80
C GLY A 180 18.48 20.59 2.18
N LEU A 181 17.76 19.51 2.48
CA LEU A 181 18.03 18.18 1.95
C LEU A 181 17.91 18.09 0.43
N THR A 182 16.84 18.60 -0.15
CA THR A 182 16.66 18.56 -1.62
C THR A 182 17.78 19.27 -2.33
N GLU A 183 18.15 20.46 -1.88
CA GLU A 183 19.22 21.27 -2.47
C GLU A 183 20.56 20.52 -2.42
N GLN A 184 20.86 19.88 -1.30
CA GLN A 184 22.06 19.05 -1.17
C GLN A 184 22.03 17.84 -2.13
N LEU A 185 20.92 17.10 -2.16
CA LEU A 185 20.76 15.92 -3.03
C LEU A 185 20.90 16.29 -4.51
N VAL A 186 20.31 17.43 -4.92
CA VAL A 186 20.42 17.94 -6.29
C VAL A 186 21.87 18.31 -6.61
N SER A 187 22.58 18.92 -5.67
CA SER A 187 24.02 19.25 -5.85
C SER A 187 24.89 17.98 -6.00
N LEU A 188 24.43 16.85 -5.49
CA LEU A 188 25.07 15.53 -5.60
C LEU A 188 24.62 14.74 -6.83
N GLY A 189 23.82 15.33 -7.72
CA GLY A 189 23.39 14.74 -8.97
C GLY A 189 22.08 13.95 -8.90
N ILE A 190 21.35 13.99 -7.79
CA ILE A 190 20.01 13.39 -7.68
C ILE A 190 19.00 14.28 -8.40
N LYS A 191 18.22 13.70 -9.30
CA LYS A 191 17.14 14.40 -9.99
C LYS A 191 15.93 14.54 -9.07
N SER A 192 15.44 15.76 -8.92
CA SER A 192 14.25 16.11 -8.15
C SER A 192 13.26 16.87 -9.02
N GLU A 193 11.99 16.60 -8.79
CA GLU A 193 10.85 17.30 -9.37
C GLU A 193 9.82 17.55 -8.28
N ARG A 194 8.70 18.18 -8.63
CA ARG A 194 7.62 18.44 -7.68
C ARG A 194 6.36 17.68 -8.06
N MET A 195 5.68 17.18 -7.04
CA MET A 195 4.34 16.60 -7.14
C MET A 195 3.35 17.36 -6.28
N LYS A 196 2.07 17.14 -6.58
CA LYS A 196 0.95 17.73 -5.86
C LYS A 196 0.02 16.63 -5.37
N THR A 197 -0.46 16.78 -4.15
CA THR A 197 -1.62 16.05 -3.64
C THR A 197 -2.57 17.04 -2.95
N GLY A 198 -3.71 16.55 -2.45
CA GLY A 198 -4.69 17.40 -1.79
C GLY A 198 -5.46 16.66 -0.72
N THR A 199 -6.18 17.41 0.09
CA THR A 199 -7.05 16.90 1.13
C THR A 199 -8.35 17.73 1.17
N PRO A 200 -9.50 17.12 1.55
CA PRO A 200 -10.76 17.86 1.71
C PRO A 200 -10.87 18.54 3.07
N VAL A 201 -11.96 19.28 3.23
CA VAL A 201 -12.39 19.84 4.52
C VAL A 201 -12.52 18.77 5.59
N ARG A 202 -12.35 19.18 6.85
CA ARG A 202 -12.77 18.39 8.02
C ARG A 202 -14.04 19.03 8.61
N ILE A 203 -15.08 18.24 8.71
CA ILE A 203 -16.43 18.68 9.06
C ILE A 203 -16.72 18.40 10.53
N ASP A 204 -17.38 19.35 11.20
CA ASP A 204 -18.00 19.12 12.50
C ASP A 204 -19.32 18.38 12.30
N ALA A 205 -19.38 17.11 12.68
CA ALA A 205 -20.54 16.25 12.49
C ALA A 205 -21.81 16.76 13.17
N ARG A 206 -21.71 17.63 14.19
CA ARG A 206 -22.85 18.26 14.84
C ARG A 206 -23.64 19.19 13.91
N SER A 207 -23.01 19.63 12.83
CA SER A 207 -23.61 20.50 11.81
C SER A 207 -24.17 19.74 10.61
N VAL A 208 -24.10 18.41 10.61
CA VAL A 208 -24.51 17.58 9.48
C VAL A 208 -25.93 17.06 9.69
N HIS A 209 -26.74 17.14 8.64
CA HIS A 209 -28.07 16.55 8.59
C HIS A 209 -27.97 15.11 8.04
N PHE A 210 -27.71 14.15 8.93
CA PHE A 210 -27.54 12.74 8.56
C PHE A 210 -28.80 12.08 7.97
N ASP A 211 -29.98 12.62 8.28
CA ASP A 211 -31.25 12.21 7.69
C ASP A 211 -31.34 12.46 6.18
N GLU A 212 -30.49 13.34 5.66
CA GLU A 212 -30.33 13.62 4.21
C GLU A 212 -29.23 12.76 3.55
N MET A 213 -28.67 11.78 4.26
CA MET A 213 -27.57 10.93 3.77
C MET A 213 -27.94 9.45 3.85
N ALA A 214 -27.27 8.64 3.04
CA ALA A 214 -27.39 7.19 3.10
C ALA A 214 -26.30 6.57 3.98
N GLU A 215 -26.74 5.78 4.96
CA GLU A 215 -25.83 5.08 5.87
C GLU A 215 -25.10 3.93 5.18
N GLN A 216 -23.81 3.80 5.44
CA GLN A 216 -22.94 2.72 4.98
C GLN A 216 -22.34 2.03 6.20
N PRO A 217 -22.97 0.98 6.74
CA PRO A 217 -22.44 0.22 7.87
C PRO A 217 -21.22 -0.60 7.46
N GLY A 218 -20.38 -0.93 8.44
CA GLY A 218 -19.30 -1.89 8.27
C GLY A 218 -19.78 -3.33 8.30
N GLU A 219 -18.88 -4.25 8.01
CA GLU A 219 -19.09 -5.70 8.07
C GLU A 219 -18.58 -6.25 9.41
N ASN A 220 -19.33 -7.17 9.97
CA ASN A 220 -19.01 -7.79 11.25
C ASN A 220 -18.71 -9.29 11.05
N ASP A 221 -17.68 -9.58 10.27
CA ASP A 221 -17.18 -10.92 10.01
C ASP A 221 -15.81 -11.15 10.67
N PHE A 222 -15.20 -12.31 10.43
CA PHE A 222 -13.90 -12.68 11.01
C PHE A 222 -12.69 -11.99 10.35
N HIS A 223 -12.85 -11.38 9.19
CA HIS A 223 -11.75 -10.80 8.45
C HIS A 223 -11.09 -9.64 9.21
N LYS A 224 -9.78 -9.57 9.10
CA LYS A 224 -8.90 -8.56 9.69
C LYS A 224 -7.63 -8.45 8.85
N PHE A 225 -6.73 -7.52 9.18
CA PHE A 225 -5.49 -7.37 8.43
C PHE A 225 -4.37 -8.30 8.91
N SER A 226 -4.17 -8.41 10.22
CA SER A 226 -3.04 -9.18 10.73
C SER A 226 -3.30 -10.69 10.73
N TYR A 227 -2.26 -11.46 10.40
CA TYR A 227 -2.25 -12.93 10.55
C TYR A 227 -2.01 -13.39 11.98
N MET A 228 -1.64 -12.46 12.88
CA MET A 228 -1.44 -12.77 14.29
C MET A 228 -2.77 -13.09 14.97
N ASP A 229 -2.83 -14.20 15.69
CA ASP A 229 -4.02 -14.63 16.44
C ASP A 229 -4.33 -13.73 17.65
N THR A 230 -3.36 -12.96 18.08
CA THR A 230 -3.49 -11.96 19.15
C THR A 230 -4.00 -10.59 18.68
N SER A 231 -4.09 -10.39 17.35
CA SER A 231 -4.57 -9.13 16.76
C SER A 231 -6.06 -9.22 16.45
N HIS A 232 -6.86 -8.31 16.99
CA HIS A 232 -8.31 -8.30 16.83
C HIS A 232 -8.83 -6.88 16.61
N ARG A 233 -9.98 -6.77 15.94
CA ARG A 233 -10.76 -5.55 15.89
C ARG A 233 -11.49 -5.38 17.23
N VAL A 234 -11.13 -4.37 18.00
CA VAL A 234 -11.60 -4.21 19.38
C VAL A 234 -12.55 -3.03 19.60
N LEU A 235 -12.60 -2.08 18.66
CA LEU A 235 -13.45 -0.90 18.76
C LEU A 235 -14.83 -1.15 18.17
N LYS A 236 -15.81 -0.38 18.65
CA LYS A 236 -17.15 -0.39 18.09
C LYS A 236 -17.14 0.10 16.65
N GLN A 237 -17.84 -0.61 15.77
CA GLN A 237 -18.00 -0.18 14.40
C GLN A 237 -18.89 1.06 14.29
N LEU A 238 -18.46 2.01 13.47
CA LEU A 238 -19.21 3.20 13.08
C LEU A 238 -19.54 3.11 11.60
N SER A 239 -20.63 3.80 11.21
CA SER A 239 -21.00 3.92 9.81
C SER A 239 -20.25 5.06 9.12
N CYS A 240 -19.99 4.91 7.83
CA CYS A 240 -19.76 6.01 6.91
C CYS A 240 -21.10 6.43 6.29
N TRP A 241 -21.13 7.60 5.68
CA TRP A 241 -22.35 8.17 5.13
C TRP A 241 -22.10 8.66 3.70
N THR A 242 -23.07 8.47 2.81
CA THR A 242 -22.95 8.89 1.42
C THR A 242 -23.93 9.99 1.07
N THR A 243 -23.47 10.90 0.23
CA THR A 243 -24.29 11.92 -0.41
C THR A 243 -23.71 12.26 -1.78
N PHE A 244 -24.26 13.24 -2.46
CA PHE A 244 -23.83 13.66 -3.79
C PHE A 244 -23.72 15.17 -3.86
N THR A 245 -22.77 15.65 -4.67
CA THR A 245 -22.81 17.02 -5.15
C THR A 245 -24.03 17.22 -6.09
N ASN A 246 -24.35 18.45 -6.38
CA ASN A 246 -25.44 18.81 -7.30
C ASN A 246 -25.04 20.00 -8.18
N GLU A 247 -25.87 20.37 -9.13
CA GLU A 247 -25.58 21.47 -10.06
C GLU A 247 -25.38 22.82 -9.36
N ALA A 248 -26.13 23.11 -8.30
CA ALA A 248 -25.96 24.33 -7.51
C ALA A 248 -24.58 24.38 -6.85
N CYS A 249 -24.13 23.26 -6.30
CA CYS A 249 -22.79 23.10 -5.76
C CYS A 249 -21.73 23.32 -6.86
N HIS A 250 -21.90 22.69 -8.03
CA HIS A 250 -20.99 22.83 -9.17
C HIS A 250 -20.92 24.28 -9.69
N ALA A 251 -22.03 24.99 -9.71
CA ALA A 251 -22.07 26.41 -10.11
C ALA A 251 -21.18 27.26 -9.20
N VAL A 252 -21.27 27.08 -7.88
CA VAL A 252 -20.41 27.80 -6.92
C VAL A 252 -18.94 27.42 -7.10
N LEU A 253 -18.64 26.13 -7.30
CA LEU A 253 -17.25 25.70 -7.54
C LEU A 253 -16.66 26.35 -8.80
N ARG A 254 -17.45 26.50 -9.87
CA ARG A 254 -17.01 27.17 -11.10
C ARG A 254 -16.69 28.65 -10.88
N GLU A 255 -17.41 29.35 -10.00
CA GLU A 255 -17.09 30.74 -9.63
C GLU A 255 -15.65 30.85 -9.08
N GLY A 256 -15.18 29.84 -8.36
CA GLY A 256 -13.85 29.82 -7.75
C GLY A 256 -12.71 29.43 -8.67
N LEU A 257 -12.97 28.93 -9.88
CA LEU A 257 -11.91 28.43 -10.78
C LEU A 257 -10.84 29.47 -11.13
N PRO A 258 -11.13 30.77 -11.34
CA PRO A 258 -10.11 31.78 -11.57
C PRO A 258 -9.11 31.93 -10.42
N ASP A 259 -9.51 31.59 -9.20
CA ASP A 259 -8.68 31.64 -8.00
C ASP A 259 -8.16 30.25 -7.57
N SER A 260 -8.42 29.21 -8.38
CA SER A 260 -7.89 27.88 -8.15
C SER A 260 -6.40 27.82 -8.46
N PRO A 261 -5.56 27.38 -7.52
CA PRO A 261 -4.12 27.22 -7.79
C PRO A 261 -3.81 26.25 -8.92
N LEU A 262 -4.72 25.31 -9.22
CA LEU A 262 -4.60 24.36 -10.33
C LEU A 262 -4.81 25.01 -11.70
N TYR A 263 -5.59 26.08 -11.78
CA TYR A 263 -6.01 26.72 -13.04
C TYR A 263 -5.48 28.14 -13.22
N ASN A 264 -4.93 28.77 -12.17
CA ASN A 264 -4.37 30.11 -12.24
C ASN A 264 -2.85 30.14 -12.47
N GLY A 265 -2.20 28.98 -12.64
CA GLY A 265 -0.76 28.88 -12.89
C GLY A 265 0.13 28.81 -11.63
N GLN A 266 -0.43 28.85 -10.43
CA GLN A 266 0.35 28.71 -9.18
C GLN A 266 0.97 27.31 -9.07
N ILE A 267 0.18 26.25 -9.34
CA ILE A 267 0.62 24.86 -9.34
C ILE A 267 0.89 24.42 -10.77
N GLN A 268 2.13 24.04 -11.03
CA GLN A 268 2.57 23.49 -12.31
C GLN A 268 2.86 21.98 -12.22
N SER A 269 2.95 21.44 -11.02
CA SER A 269 3.20 20.03 -10.75
C SER A 269 1.95 19.18 -11.01
N ILE A 270 2.18 17.89 -11.33
CA ILE A 270 1.12 16.95 -11.66
C ILE A 270 0.52 16.36 -10.38
N GLY A 271 -0.81 16.32 -10.31
CA GLY A 271 -1.58 15.69 -9.25
C GLY A 271 -2.05 14.27 -9.61
N PRO A 272 -2.57 13.51 -8.63
CA PRO A 272 -2.99 12.13 -8.83
C PRO A 272 -4.24 12.03 -9.72
N ARG A 273 -4.16 11.25 -10.78
CA ARG A 273 -5.27 10.98 -11.72
C ARG A 273 -6.49 10.35 -11.04
N TYR A 274 -6.26 9.46 -10.09
CA TYR A 274 -7.30 8.62 -9.48
C TYR A 274 -7.89 9.17 -8.19
N CYS A 275 -7.43 10.33 -7.75
CA CYS A 275 -8.03 11.11 -6.66
C CYS A 275 -8.04 12.59 -7.03
N PRO A 276 -8.75 12.95 -8.11
CA PRO A 276 -8.78 14.34 -8.56
C PRO A 276 -9.53 15.19 -7.52
N SER A 277 -9.14 16.46 -7.44
CA SER A 277 -9.90 17.45 -6.67
C SER A 277 -11.31 17.62 -7.24
N ILE A 278 -12.21 18.17 -6.45
CA ILE A 278 -13.57 18.42 -6.91
C ILE A 278 -13.60 19.41 -8.08
N GLU A 279 -12.75 20.42 -8.07
CA GLU A 279 -12.62 21.38 -9.18
C GLU A 279 -12.16 20.70 -10.46
N THR A 280 -11.27 19.72 -10.38
CA THR A 280 -10.87 18.92 -11.54
C THR A 280 -12.02 18.06 -12.06
N LYS A 281 -12.82 17.49 -11.17
CA LYS A 281 -13.99 16.68 -11.56
C LYS A 281 -15.02 17.50 -12.33
N ILE A 282 -15.36 18.71 -11.87
CA ILE A 282 -16.36 19.56 -12.54
C ILE A 282 -15.87 20.13 -13.88
N VAL A 283 -14.55 20.22 -14.08
CA VAL A 283 -13.96 20.62 -15.38
C VAL A 283 -13.89 19.44 -16.33
N THR A 284 -13.32 18.32 -15.87
CA THR A 284 -13.09 17.14 -16.72
C THR A 284 -14.38 16.38 -17.05
N PHE A 285 -15.32 16.34 -16.12
CA PHE A 285 -16.61 15.66 -16.26
C PHE A 285 -17.77 16.66 -16.14
N ALA A 286 -17.71 17.73 -16.92
CA ALA A 286 -18.67 18.83 -16.87
C ALA A 286 -20.12 18.43 -17.19
N ASP A 287 -20.31 17.33 -17.90
CA ASP A 287 -21.60 16.73 -18.26
C ASP A 287 -22.26 15.94 -17.10
N LYS A 288 -21.49 15.60 -16.05
CA LYS A 288 -22.03 14.86 -14.90
C LYS A 288 -22.74 15.81 -13.93
N PRO A 289 -24.03 15.57 -13.63
CA PRO A 289 -24.81 16.45 -12.76
C PRO A 289 -24.45 16.29 -11.28
N GLN A 290 -23.76 15.21 -10.91
CA GLN A 290 -23.43 14.90 -9.52
C GLN A 290 -22.17 14.02 -9.40
N HIS A 291 -21.48 14.14 -8.26
CA HIS A 291 -20.39 13.28 -7.84
C HIS A 291 -20.66 12.74 -6.45
N GLN A 292 -20.39 11.45 -6.25
CA GLN A 292 -20.56 10.81 -4.95
C GLN A 292 -19.53 11.28 -3.93
N LEU A 293 -20.00 11.50 -2.70
CA LEU A 293 -19.18 11.87 -1.55
C LEU A 293 -19.39 10.86 -0.43
N PHE A 294 -18.32 10.61 0.33
CA PHE A 294 -18.35 9.75 1.51
C PHE A 294 -17.91 10.57 2.72
N LEU A 295 -18.79 10.65 3.72
CA LEU A 295 -18.47 11.27 5.00
C LEU A 295 -18.01 10.19 5.97
N GLU A 296 -16.76 10.28 6.39
CA GLU A 296 -16.06 9.23 7.13
C GLU A 296 -15.64 9.74 8.52
N PRO A 297 -16.02 9.07 9.63
CA PRO A 297 -15.60 9.48 10.96
C PRO A 297 -14.08 9.32 11.11
N GLU A 298 -13.43 10.28 11.76
CA GLU A 298 -12.00 10.24 12.03
C GLU A 298 -11.64 9.58 13.39
N GLY A 299 -12.64 9.19 14.16
CA GLY A 299 -12.42 8.50 15.43
C GLY A 299 -13.73 8.10 16.10
N GLU A 300 -13.59 7.30 17.15
CA GLU A 300 -14.74 6.73 17.88
C GLU A 300 -15.53 7.80 18.65
N THR A 301 -14.83 8.80 19.19
CA THR A 301 -15.42 9.80 20.08
C THR A 301 -15.36 11.24 19.54
N THR A 302 -14.64 11.48 18.45
CA THR A 302 -14.51 12.80 17.84
C THR A 302 -15.72 13.15 16.98
N GLN A 303 -16.01 14.44 16.88
CA GLN A 303 -17.00 14.99 15.94
C GLN A 303 -16.36 15.34 14.59
N GLU A 304 -15.06 15.11 14.43
CA GLU A 304 -14.35 15.40 13.19
C GLU A 304 -14.60 14.30 12.16
N TYR A 305 -15.13 14.69 11.00
CA TYR A 305 -15.40 13.81 9.87
C TYR A 305 -14.66 14.27 8.62
N TYR A 306 -14.16 13.32 7.86
CA TYR A 306 -13.46 13.50 6.59
C TYR A 306 -14.44 13.37 5.42
N LEU A 307 -14.45 14.34 4.49
CA LEU A 307 -15.32 14.30 3.32
C LEU A 307 -14.58 13.77 2.10
N ASN A 308 -14.55 12.46 1.94
CA ASN A 308 -13.91 11.79 0.81
C ASN A 308 -14.65 12.10 -0.49
N GLY A 309 -13.88 12.49 -1.50
CA GLY A 309 -14.40 12.87 -2.83
C GLY A 309 -14.51 14.38 -3.07
N PHE A 310 -14.33 15.22 -2.02
CA PHE A 310 -14.39 16.67 -2.09
C PHE A 310 -13.04 17.34 -1.79
N SER A 311 -11.93 16.73 -2.18
CA SER A 311 -10.62 17.37 -2.08
C SER A 311 -10.63 18.66 -2.90
N SER A 312 -10.17 19.75 -2.33
CA SER A 312 -10.22 21.07 -2.96
C SER A 312 -9.10 21.98 -2.47
N SER A 313 -8.60 22.81 -3.36
CA SER A 313 -7.70 23.93 -3.05
C SER A 313 -8.32 25.30 -3.40
N LEU A 314 -9.61 25.33 -3.65
CA LEU A 314 -10.35 26.57 -3.88
C LEU A 314 -10.32 27.49 -2.65
N PRO A 315 -10.57 28.80 -2.80
CA PRO A 315 -10.73 29.69 -1.66
C PRO A 315 -11.72 29.16 -0.64
N LEU A 316 -11.48 29.43 0.64
CA LEU A 316 -12.29 28.90 1.75
C LEU A 316 -13.79 29.24 1.61
N ASP A 317 -14.11 30.46 1.23
CA ASP A 317 -15.50 30.91 1.04
C ASP A 317 -16.20 30.12 -0.07
N ILE A 318 -15.51 29.80 -1.14
CA ILE A 318 -16.02 28.95 -2.23
C ILE A 318 -16.26 27.52 -1.73
N GLN A 319 -15.31 26.95 -0.99
CA GLN A 319 -15.49 25.59 -0.41
C GLN A 319 -16.76 25.53 0.46
N LEU A 320 -16.94 26.51 1.36
CA LEU A 320 -18.10 26.57 2.25
C LEU A 320 -19.41 26.78 1.50
N ARG A 321 -19.47 27.78 0.62
CA ARG A 321 -20.68 28.08 -0.17
C ARG A 321 -21.08 26.91 -1.05
N ALA A 322 -20.14 26.21 -1.65
CA ALA A 322 -20.39 25.03 -2.47
C ALA A 322 -20.98 23.89 -1.63
N LEU A 323 -20.41 23.60 -0.47
CA LEU A 323 -20.92 22.56 0.43
C LEU A 323 -22.30 22.88 0.96
N GLN A 324 -22.61 24.14 1.24
CA GLN A 324 -23.93 24.58 1.69
C GLN A 324 -25.06 24.34 0.67
N GLN A 325 -24.72 24.12 -0.60
CA GLN A 325 -25.70 23.75 -1.64
C GLN A 325 -26.12 22.29 -1.57
N ILE A 326 -25.42 21.46 -0.78
CA ILE A 326 -25.76 20.06 -0.56
C ILE A 326 -26.69 19.98 0.66
N PRO A 327 -27.89 19.36 0.54
CA PRO A 327 -28.88 19.36 1.63
C PRO A 327 -28.33 18.94 2.99
N ALA A 328 -27.51 17.89 3.04
CA ALA A 328 -26.91 17.40 4.28
C ALA A 328 -25.96 18.42 4.94
N PHE A 329 -25.44 19.38 4.18
CA PHE A 329 -24.43 20.33 4.62
C PHE A 329 -24.90 21.79 4.61
N ARG A 330 -26.21 22.04 4.57
CA ARG A 330 -26.76 23.40 4.51
C ARG A 330 -26.34 24.30 5.68
N ASP A 331 -26.10 23.72 6.85
CA ASP A 331 -25.69 24.43 8.07
C ASP A 331 -24.23 24.11 8.47
N ILE A 332 -23.40 23.72 7.51
CA ILE A 332 -22.08 23.16 7.74
C ILE A 332 -21.15 24.05 8.57
N GLN A 333 -20.48 23.43 9.52
CA GLN A 333 -19.32 23.96 10.23
C GLN A 333 -18.12 23.07 9.93
N ILE A 334 -16.94 23.66 9.78
CA ILE A 334 -15.72 22.93 9.51
C ILE A 334 -14.64 23.25 10.55
N TYR A 335 -13.78 22.31 10.81
CA TYR A 335 -12.59 22.51 11.67
C TYR A 335 -11.43 23.11 10.88
N ARG A 336 -11.28 22.77 9.61
CA ARG A 336 -10.26 23.28 8.70
C ARG A 336 -10.62 23.07 7.24
N PRO A 337 -10.12 23.93 6.32
CA PRO A 337 -10.40 23.81 4.90
C PRO A 337 -9.65 22.65 4.24
N GLY A 338 -10.08 22.29 3.04
CA GLY A 338 -9.26 21.56 2.10
C GLY A 338 -8.13 22.41 1.57
N TYR A 339 -7.04 21.77 1.17
CA TYR A 339 -5.89 22.41 0.56
C TYR A 339 -5.16 21.48 -0.41
N ALA A 340 -4.41 22.06 -1.33
CA ALA A 340 -3.42 21.33 -2.10
C ALA A 340 -2.04 21.52 -1.48
N ILE A 341 -1.20 20.49 -1.57
CA ILE A 341 0.19 20.57 -1.16
C ILE A 341 1.10 20.15 -2.31
N GLU A 342 2.10 20.99 -2.59
CA GLU A 342 3.24 20.67 -3.45
C GLU A 342 4.45 20.32 -2.60
N TYR A 343 5.21 19.33 -3.05
CA TYR A 343 6.40 18.83 -2.35
C TYR A 343 7.40 18.26 -3.35
N ASP A 344 8.67 18.17 -2.93
CA ASP A 344 9.72 17.57 -3.73
C ASP A 344 9.62 16.04 -3.68
N PHE A 345 9.85 15.42 -4.83
CA PHE A 345 10.10 13.98 -4.96
C PHE A 345 11.33 13.76 -5.83
N PHE A 346 11.85 12.55 -5.79
CA PHE A 346 13.02 12.14 -6.55
C PHE A 346 12.62 11.04 -7.53
N ASP A 347 13.14 11.15 -8.75
CA ASP A 347 12.89 10.14 -9.79
C ASP A 347 13.31 8.74 -9.28
N PRO A 348 12.36 7.79 -9.10
CA PRO A 348 12.65 6.49 -8.52
C PRO A 348 13.48 5.58 -9.42
N THR A 349 13.69 5.90 -10.69
CA THR A 349 14.61 5.17 -11.57
C THR A 349 16.07 5.32 -11.13
N GLN A 350 16.36 6.26 -10.25
CA GLN A 350 17.65 6.45 -9.60
C GLN A 350 17.93 5.46 -8.46
N LEU A 351 16.98 4.58 -8.17
CA LEU A 351 17.08 3.56 -7.13
C LEU A 351 17.34 2.18 -7.73
N HIS A 352 18.08 1.37 -6.99
CA HIS A 352 18.10 -0.08 -7.17
C HIS A 352 16.80 -0.71 -6.65
N HIS A 353 16.53 -1.97 -6.97
CA HIS A 353 15.36 -2.70 -6.49
C HIS A 353 15.32 -2.89 -4.95
N ASN A 354 16.45 -2.74 -4.27
CA ASN A 354 16.51 -2.70 -2.81
C ASN A 354 16.24 -1.30 -2.21
N LEU A 355 15.87 -0.33 -3.05
CA LEU A 355 15.60 1.08 -2.73
C LEU A 355 16.84 1.90 -2.33
N GLU A 356 18.04 1.38 -2.48
CA GLU A 356 19.27 2.17 -2.35
C GLU A 356 19.49 3.05 -3.58
N THR A 357 19.96 4.28 -3.37
CA THR A 357 20.27 5.19 -4.47
C THR A 357 21.50 4.69 -5.26
N LYS A 358 21.49 4.92 -6.58
CA LYS A 358 22.62 4.57 -7.46
C LYS A 358 23.81 5.51 -7.29
N GLN A 359 23.56 6.78 -6.96
CA GLN A 359 24.59 7.83 -6.86
C GLN A 359 25.29 7.88 -5.51
N ILE A 360 24.56 7.58 -4.42
CA ILE A 360 25.05 7.70 -3.06
C ILE A 360 24.91 6.36 -2.35
N ARG A 361 26.02 5.80 -1.89
CA ARG A 361 26.03 4.52 -1.19
C ARG A 361 25.38 4.64 0.19
N ASN A 362 24.73 3.57 0.62
CA ASN A 362 24.07 3.41 1.93
C ASN A 362 22.95 4.39 2.18
N LEU A 363 22.42 5.04 1.14
CA LEU A 363 21.29 5.95 1.19
C LEU A 363 20.08 5.32 0.50
N PHE A 364 18.98 5.19 1.23
CA PHE A 364 17.72 4.60 0.78
C PHE A 364 16.61 5.63 0.77
N PHE A 365 15.73 5.56 -0.22
CA PHE A 365 14.51 6.37 -0.29
C PHE A 365 13.28 5.49 -0.22
N ALA A 366 12.29 5.88 0.59
CA ALA A 366 11.03 5.16 0.69
C ALA A 366 9.84 6.11 0.89
N GLY A 367 8.70 5.69 0.36
CA GLY A 367 7.45 6.40 0.50
C GLY A 367 7.24 7.48 -0.54
N GLN A 368 6.59 8.55 -0.15
CA GLN A 368 6.08 9.58 -1.08
C GLN A 368 7.17 10.34 -1.82
N ILE A 369 8.37 10.41 -1.28
CA ILE A 369 9.52 11.02 -1.97
C ILE A 369 9.97 10.25 -3.22
N ASN A 370 9.47 9.02 -3.42
CA ASN A 370 9.66 8.23 -4.63
C ASN A 370 8.53 8.44 -5.66
N GLY A 371 7.65 9.41 -5.43
CA GLY A 371 6.55 9.74 -6.33
C GLY A 371 5.32 8.85 -6.15
N THR A 372 5.16 8.18 -5.03
CA THR A 372 3.95 7.41 -4.69
C THR A 372 2.97 8.22 -3.84
N THR A 373 1.69 7.81 -3.85
CA THR A 373 0.68 8.27 -2.90
C THR A 373 -0.02 7.08 -2.28
N GLY A 374 -0.23 7.14 -0.97
CA GLY A 374 -0.91 6.12 -0.19
C GLY A 374 -0.06 5.61 0.98
N TYR A 375 -0.72 5.37 2.10
CA TYR A 375 -0.07 4.89 3.33
C TYR A 375 0.54 3.50 3.15
N GLU A 376 -0.16 2.65 2.41
CA GLU A 376 0.18 1.26 2.17
C GLU A 376 1.42 1.15 1.28
N GLU A 377 1.47 1.94 0.22
CA GLU A 377 2.63 2.04 -0.68
C GLU A 377 3.84 2.56 0.08
N ALA A 378 3.64 3.55 0.95
CA ALA A 378 4.70 4.06 1.81
C ALA A 378 5.20 3.01 2.81
N GLY A 379 4.29 2.31 3.48
CA GLY A 379 4.63 1.25 4.44
C GLY A 379 5.39 0.11 3.80
N GLY A 380 4.97 -0.35 2.62
CA GLY A 380 5.64 -1.42 1.87
C GLY A 380 7.07 -1.04 1.45
N GLN A 381 7.25 0.16 0.93
CA GLN A 381 8.58 0.68 0.59
C GLN A 381 9.46 0.83 1.84
N GLY A 382 8.89 1.41 2.91
CA GLY A 382 9.60 1.60 4.17
C GLY A 382 10.11 0.29 4.75
N LEU A 383 9.28 -0.75 4.76
CA LEU A 383 9.66 -2.08 5.23
C LEU A 383 10.85 -2.65 4.43
N VAL A 384 10.78 -2.61 3.11
CA VAL A 384 11.87 -3.09 2.24
C VAL A 384 13.13 -2.27 2.41
N ALA A 385 13.03 -0.95 2.49
CA ALA A 385 14.19 -0.08 2.73
C ALA A 385 14.84 -0.34 4.09
N GLY A 386 14.04 -0.53 5.14
CA GLY A 386 14.55 -0.85 6.48
C GLY A 386 15.28 -2.19 6.53
N ILE A 387 14.72 -3.21 5.90
CA ILE A 387 15.38 -4.52 5.75
C ILE A 387 16.72 -4.37 5.05
N ASN A 388 16.76 -3.69 3.91
CA ASN A 388 17.99 -3.54 3.13
C ASN A 388 19.01 -2.62 3.78
N ALA A 389 18.58 -1.60 4.52
CA ALA A 389 19.48 -0.77 5.32
C ALA A 389 20.17 -1.61 6.40
N HIS A 390 19.44 -2.51 7.07
CA HIS A 390 20.04 -3.48 7.99
C HIS A 390 21.04 -4.41 7.29
N ILE A 391 20.66 -4.98 6.15
CA ILE A 391 21.53 -5.89 5.37
C ILE A 391 22.82 -5.19 4.96
N ASN A 392 22.75 -3.92 4.50
CA ASN A 392 23.95 -3.15 4.16
C ASN A 392 24.90 -2.96 5.34
N CYS A 393 24.38 -2.85 6.56
CA CYS A 393 25.20 -2.69 7.77
C CYS A 393 25.89 -3.99 8.19
N HIS A 394 25.26 -5.13 7.97
CA HIS A 394 25.67 -6.44 8.52
C HIS A 394 26.16 -7.44 7.47
N GLY A 395 26.09 -7.09 6.20
CA GLY A 395 26.39 -7.96 5.07
C GLY A 395 25.23 -8.90 4.74
N GLY A 396 25.19 -9.35 3.51
CA GLY A 396 24.16 -10.24 2.98
C GLY A 396 23.68 -9.79 1.59
N ASP A 397 22.89 -10.64 0.97
CA ASP A 397 22.29 -10.35 -0.32
C ASP A 397 21.12 -9.37 -0.18
N PRO A 398 20.94 -8.45 -1.12
CA PRO A 398 19.79 -7.54 -1.12
C PRO A 398 18.46 -8.30 -1.07
N PHE A 399 17.54 -7.81 -0.25
CA PHE A 399 16.17 -8.31 -0.20
C PHE A 399 15.34 -7.66 -1.29
N VAL A 400 14.93 -8.43 -2.28
CA VAL A 400 14.10 -8.00 -3.40
C VAL A 400 12.94 -8.97 -3.57
N LEU A 401 11.73 -8.43 -3.69
CA LEU A 401 10.51 -9.20 -3.95
C LEU A 401 10.19 -9.18 -5.45
N GLY A 402 9.87 -10.35 -6.00
CA GLY A 402 9.42 -10.49 -7.38
C GLY A 402 7.98 -10.00 -7.58
N ARG A 403 7.63 -9.71 -8.83
CA ARG A 403 6.27 -9.32 -9.22
C ARG A 403 5.24 -10.44 -9.06
N ASP A 404 5.67 -11.69 -9.02
CA ASP A 404 4.87 -12.89 -8.78
C ASP A 404 4.80 -13.27 -7.30
N GLU A 405 5.59 -12.62 -6.44
CA GLU A 405 5.65 -12.89 -5.00
C GLU A 405 4.79 -11.92 -4.19
N ALA A 406 4.76 -10.64 -4.60
CA ALA A 406 4.11 -9.59 -3.80
C ALA A 406 3.67 -8.38 -4.64
N TYR A 407 2.58 -7.73 -4.25
CA TYR A 407 2.25 -6.37 -4.73
C TYR A 407 3.34 -5.35 -4.38
N ILE A 408 4.03 -5.52 -3.25
CA ILE A 408 5.21 -4.71 -2.90
C ILE A 408 6.31 -4.89 -3.97
N GLY A 409 6.49 -6.09 -4.50
CA GLY A 409 7.40 -6.36 -5.62
C GLY A 409 6.97 -5.66 -6.90
N VAL A 410 5.68 -5.70 -7.24
CA VAL A 410 5.11 -4.96 -8.38
C VAL A 410 5.34 -3.46 -8.23
N LEU A 411 5.05 -2.92 -7.04
CA LEU A 411 5.23 -1.51 -6.71
C LEU A 411 6.67 -1.05 -6.94
N ILE A 412 7.63 -1.71 -6.33
CA ILE A 412 9.04 -1.32 -6.40
C ILE A 412 9.58 -1.49 -7.82
N ASP A 413 9.27 -2.59 -8.49
CA ASP A 413 9.70 -2.81 -9.87
C ASP A 413 9.13 -1.75 -10.82
N ASP A 414 7.84 -1.40 -10.70
CA ASP A 414 7.25 -0.31 -11.49
C ASP A 414 7.98 1.02 -11.26
N LEU A 415 8.28 1.37 -10.01
CA LEU A 415 8.96 2.61 -9.67
C LEU A 415 10.37 2.69 -10.28
N VAL A 416 11.19 1.67 -10.06
CA VAL A 416 12.61 1.72 -10.42
C VAL A 416 12.87 1.46 -11.89
N THR A 417 11.96 0.78 -12.60
CA THR A 417 12.10 0.48 -14.03
C THR A 417 11.34 1.45 -14.93
N LYS A 418 10.14 1.86 -14.58
CA LYS A 418 9.28 2.73 -15.39
C LYS A 418 9.35 4.19 -14.98
N GLY A 419 9.74 4.46 -13.73
CA GLY A 419 9.61 5.81 -13.17
C GLY A 419 8.15 6.21 -12.97
N VAL A 420 7.95 7.51 -12.70
CA VAL A 420 6.64 8.09 -12.48
C VAL A 420 6.53 9.42 -13.22
N ASP A 421 5.45 9.58 -13.97
CA ASP A 421 5.05 10.83 -14.63
C ASP A 421 3.88 11.52 -13.89
N GLU A 422 3.20 10.77 -13.03
CA GLU A 422 2.14 11.23 -12.12
C GLU A 422 2.28 10.48 -10.78
N PRO A 423 1.66 10.97 -9.67
CA PRO A 423 1.70 10.25 -8.40
C PRO A 423 1.24 8.79 -8.55
N TYR A 424 2.17 7.87 -8.31
CA TYR A 424 1.92 6.42 -8.45
C TYR A 424 0.96 5.93 -7.37
N ARG A 425 0.02 5.11 -7.80
CA ARG A 425 -0.94 4.44 -6.93
C ARG A 425 -1.06 2.98 -7.35
N MET A 426 -1.12 2.06 -6.37
CA MET A 426 -1.32 0.65 -6.66
C MET A 426 -2.78 0.36 -7.03
N PHE A 427 -2.95 -0.44 -8.07
CA PHE A 427 -4.21 -1.02 -8.53
C PHE A 427 -4.00 -2.49 -8.86
N THR A 428 -5.09 -3.27 -8.80
CA THR A 428 -5.04 -4.69 -9.18
C THR A 428 -4.64 -4.88 -10.66
N SER A 429 -4.94 -3.91 -11.51
CA SER A 429 -4.56 -3.94 -12.94
C SER A 429 -3.06 -3.84 -13.21
N ARG A 430 -2.27 -3.40 -12.23
CA ARG A 430 -0.80 -3.34 -12.36
C ARG A 430 -0.13 -4.69 -12.18
N ALA A 431 -0.81 -5.64 -11.54
CA ALA A 431 -0.30 -6.98 -11.29
C ALA A 431 -0.75 -7.95 -12.39
N GLU A 432 0.21 -8.65 -13.00
CA GLU A 432 -0.02 -9.67 -14.02
C GLU A 432 -0.57 -10.97 -13.39
N TYR A 433 -0.15 -11.29 -12.16
CA TYR A 433 -0.42 -12.57 -11.49
C TYR A 433 -1.34 -12.41 -10.29
N ARG A 434 -2.48 -11.74 -10.46
CA ARG A 434 -3.39 -11.37 -9.34
C ARG A 434 -3.84 -12.56 -8.51
N ILE A 435 -4.09 -13.72 -9.13
CA ILE A 435 -4.51 -14.93 -8.40
C ILE A 435 -3.40 -15.49 -7.49
N LEU A 436 -2.13 -15.21 -7.80
CA LEU A 436 -1.00 -15.58 -6.96
C LEU A 436 -0.76 -14.59 -5.82
N LEU A 437 -1.27 -13.35 -5.95
CA LEU A 437 -1.04 -12.25 -5.01
C LEU A 437 -2.25 -11.96 -4.12
N ARG A 438 -3.05 -12.98 -3.83
CA ARG A 438 -4.26 -12.83 -3.01
C ARG A 438 -3.94 -12.37 -1.59
N GLN A 439 -4.88 -11.64 -0.99
CA GLN A 439 -4.76 -11.15 0.38
C GLN A 439 -4.78 -12.27 1.43
N ASP A 440 -5.40 -13.42 1.11
CA ASP A 440 -5.55 -14.53 2.04
C ASP A 440 -4.26 -15.34 2.25
N ASP A 441 -3.34 -15.33 1.30
CA ASP A 441 -2.14 -16.17 1.32
C ASP A 441 -0.81 -15.42 1.34
N ALA A 442 -0.79 -14.14 1.67
CA ALA A 442 0.46 -13.39 1.76
C ALA A 442 1.44 -14.01 2.77
N ASP A 443 0.95 -14.58 3.86
CA ASP A 443 1.74 -15.31 4.84
C ASP A 443 2.40 -16.55 4.24
N MET A 444 1.69 -17.31 3.40
CA MET A 444 2.22 -18.48 2.72
C MET A 444 3.35 -18.15 1.75
N ARG A 445 3.33 -16.94 1.15
CA ARG A 445 4.34 -16.48 0.20
C ARG A 445 5.55 -15.84 0.87
N LEU A 446 5.38 -15.13 1.99
CA LEU A 446 6.35 -14.16 2.50
C LEU A 446 6.88 -14.44 3.90
N THR A 447 6.10 -15.05 4.79
CA THR A 447 6.47 -15.17 6.22
C THR A 447 7.71 -16.05 6.43
N GLU A 448 7.81 -17.19 5.77
CA GLU A 448 8.99 -18.07 5.89
C GLU A 448 10.26 -17.36 5.41
N LYS A 449 10.18 -16.65 4.28
CA LYS A 449 11.28 -15.84 3.74
C LYS A 449 11.74 -14.77 4.74
N SER A 450 10.79 -14.08 5.37
CA SER A 450 11.06 -13.07 6.39
C SER A 450 11.62 -13.68 7.68
N TYR A 451 11.15 -14.85 8.08
CA TYR A 451 11.70 -15.58 9.23
C TYR A 451 13.19 -15.92 9.03
N HIS A 452 13.55 -16.40 7.84
CA HIS A 452 14.95 -16.69 7.53
C HIS A 452 15.82 -15.45 7.43
N LEU A 453 15.25 -14.28 7.11
CA LEU A 453 15.93 -12.99 7.20
C LEU A 453 16.15 -12.52 8.64
N GLY A 454 15.41 -13.05 9.62
CA GLY A 454 15.45 -12.64 11.00
C GLY A 454 14.47 -11.51 11.37
N LEU A 455 13.56 -11.11 10.47
CA LEU A 455 12.53 -10.10 10.74
C LEU A 455 11.28 -10.70 11.36
N ALA A 456 10.59 -11.61 10.66
CA ALA A 456 9.48 -12.36 11.26
C ALA A 456 10.02 -13.30 12.34
N LYS A 457 9.36 -13.33 13.50
CA LYS A 457 9.83 -14.11 14.65
C LYS A 457 9.16 -15.49 14.69
N GLN A 458 9.54 -16.30 15.68
CA GLN A 458 9.11 -17.68 15.81
C GLN A 458 7.59 -17.83 15.92
N ASP A 459 6.93 -16.91 16.60
CA ASP A 459 5.47 -16.89 16.75
C ASP A 459 4.74 -16.83 15.41
N ARG A 460 5.18 -15.93 14.49
CA ARG A 460 4.62 -15.85 13.14
C ARG A 460 4.89 -17.11 12.32
N TYR A 461 6.07 -17.67 12.44
CA TYR A 461 6.45 -18.88 11.73
C TYR A 461 5.66 -20.10 12.22
N ASP A 462 5.42 -20.19 13.52
CA ASP A 462 4.59 -21.26 14.11
C ASP A 462 3.13 -21.17 13.65
N LEU A 463 2.56 -19.96 13.63
CA LEU A 463 1.21 -19.73 13.09
C LEU A 463 1.10 -20.08 11.59
N LEU A 464 2.14 -19.75 10.81
CA LEU A 464 2.20 -20.14 9.40
C LEU A 464 2.19 -21.66 9.23
N LYS A 465 3.01 -22.39 9.98
CA LYS A 465 3.09 -23.86 9.94
C LYS A 465 1.76 -24.50 10.35
N GLU A 466 1.14 -24.01 11.41
CA GLU A 466 -0.17 -24.50 11.87
C GLU A 466 -1.25 -24.31 10.79
N LYS A 467 -1.32 -23.13 10.19
CA LYS A 467 -2.25 -22.86 9.09
C LYS A 467 -2.01 -23.79 7.91
N LYS A 468 -0.75 -23.95 7.51
CA LYS A 468 -0.37 -24.81 6.38
C LYS A 468 -0.76 -26.27 6.62
N VAL A 469 -0.43 -26.83 7.77
CA VAL A 469 -0.76 -28.21 8.13
C VAL A 469 -2.27 -28.42 8.17
N SER A 470 -3.03 -27.54 8.81
CA SER A 470 -4.48 -27.66 8.93
C SER A 470 -5.18 -27.49 7.59
N ARG A 471 -4.76 -26.52 6.76
CA ARG A 471 -5.28 -26.32 5.41
C ARG A 471 -5.03 -27.55 4.52
N ASP A 472 -3.81 -28.04 4.51
CA ASP A 472 -3.41 -29.17 3.66
C ASP A 472 -4.10 -30.47 4.09
N ALA A 473 -4.40 -30.63 5.38
CA ALA A 473 -5.18 -31.75 5.90
C ALA A 473 -6.63 -31.74 5.37
N ILE A 474 -7.27 -30.57 5.33
CA ILE A 474 -8.61 -30.42 4.75
C ILE A 474 -8.60 -30.79 3.27
N ILE A 475 -7.64 -30.29 2.51
CA ILE A 475 -7.51 -30.57 1.07
C ILE A 475 -7.27 -32.06 0.83
N SER A 476 -6.35 -32.68 1.58
CA SER A 476 -6.03 -34.10 1.49
C SER A 476 -7.24 -34.98 1.82
N PHE A 477 -8.04 -34.59 2.82
CA PHE A 477 -9.28 -35.29 3.11
C PHE A 477 -10.24 -35.25 1.90
N ALA A 478 -10.44 -34.09 1.31
CA ALA A 478 -11.31 -33.90 0.14
C ALA A 478 -10.81 -34.69 -1.08
N GLU A 479 -9.50 -34.82 -1.26
CA GLU A 479 -8.90 -35.62 -2.34
C GLU A 479 -9.10 -37.13 -2.16
N ASN A 480 -9.19 -37.60 -0.93
CA ASN A 480 -9.25 -39.03 -0.62
C ASN A 480 -10.64 -39.53 -0.30
N TYR A 481 -11.56 -38.68 0.16
CA TYR A 481 -12.90 -39.08 0.56
C TYR A 481 -13.86 -39.16 -0.63
N SER A 482 -14.46 -40.35 -0.83
CA SER A 482 -15.47 -40.59 -1.88
C SER A 482 -16.88 -40.52 -1.32
N ILE A 483 -17.79 -39.87 -2.03
CA ILE A 483 -19.20 -39.75 -1.67
C ILE A 483 -20.07 -40.38 -2.77
N LYS A 484 -21.13 -41.08 -2.37
CA LYS A 484 -22.09 -41.68 -3.31
C LYS A 484 -23.35 -40.80 -3.40
N PRO A 485 -24.06 -40.83 -4.57
CA PRO A 485 -25.24 -39.99 -4.81
C PRO A 485 -26.31 -40.07 -3.73
N GLN A 486 -26.57 -41.27 -3.24
CA GLN A 486 -27.62 -41.55 -2.24
C GLN A 486 -27.45 -40.83 -0.90
N TYR A 487 -26.22 -40.41 -0.58
CA TYR A 487 -25.92 -39.76 0.69
C TYR A 487 -25.88 -38.23 0.59
N ILE A 488 -25.86 -37.65 -0.61
CA ILE A 488 -25.63 -36.21 -0.76
C ILE A 488 -26.60 -35.49 -1.71
N ASN A 489 -27.25 -36.23 -2.64
CA ASN A 489 -28.05 -35.59 -3.69
C ASN A 489 -29.19 -34.71 -3.18
N SER A 490 -29.89 -35.13 -2.12
CA SER A 490 -30.95 -34.31 -1.53
C SER A 490 -30.41 -32.97 -0.99
N GLY A 491 -29.21 -32.98 -0.42
CA GLY A 491 -28.52 -31.77 0.03
C GLY A 491 -28.04 -30.89 -1.14
N LEU A 492 -27.56 -31.52 -2.21
CA LEU A 492 -27.13 -30.79 -3.41
C LEU A 492 -28.29 -30.07 -4.11
N GLU A 493 -29.45 -30.75 -4.19
CA GLU A 493 -30.69 -30.14 -4.72
C GLU A 493 -31.15 -28.96 -3.87
N ALA A 494 -31.08 -29.09 -2.54
CA ALA A 494 -31.39 -27.98 -1.61
C ALA A 494 -30.45 -26.77 -1.76
N LEU A 495 -29.20 -27.01 -2.15
CA LEU A 495 -28.20 -25.97 -2.45
C LEU A 495 -28.33 -25.41 -3.88
N GLY A 496 -29.27 -25.90 -4.68
CA GLY A 496 -29.49 -25.44 -6.05
C GLY A 496 -28.45 -25.90 -7.05
N THR A 497 -27.75 -26.99 -6.78
CA THR A 497 -26.74 -27.57 -7.68
C THR A 497 -27.18 -28.95 -8.19
N THR A 498 -26.63 -29.36 -9.34
CA THR A 498 -26.98 -30.60 -10.01
C THR A 498 -26.65 -31.84 -9.15
N PRO A 499 -27.59 -32.80 -8.96
CA PRO A 499 -27.30 -34.05 -8.31
C PRO A 499 -26.19 -34.84 -8.99
N LEU A 500 -25.51 -35.69 -8.24
CA LEU A 500 -24.50 -36.60 -8.77
C LEU A 500 -25.16 -37.80 -9.48
N ALA A 501 -24.67 -38.16 -10.67
CA ALA A 501 -25.04 -39.39 -11.35
C ALA A 501 -24.26 -40.62 -10.83
N HIS A 502 -23.02 -40.39 -10.42
CA HIS A 502 -22.08 -41.40 -9.92
C HIS A 502 -21.34 -40.90 -8.69
N GLY A 503 -20.73 -41.80 -7.93
CA GLY A 503 -19.85 -41.42 -6.82
C GLY A 503 -18.63 -40.67 -7.32
N CYS A 504 -18.19 -39.66 -6.54
CA CYS A 504 -17.00 -38.87 -6.84
C CYS A 504 -16.21 -38.55 -5.56
N LYS A 505 -15.02 -37.99 -5.72
CA LYS A 505 -14.26 -37.43 -4.61
C LYS A 505 -14.85 -36.08 -4.22
N LEU A 506 -14.74 -35.70 -2.94
CA LEU A 506 -15.19 -34.36 -2.49
C LEU A 506 -14.48 -33.25 -3.23
N ILE A 507 -13.20 -33.39 -3.55
CA ILE A 507 -12.39 -32.45 -4.30
C ILE A 507 -12.97 -32.11 -5.69
N GLU A 508 -13.74 -33.03 -6.30
CA GLU A 508 -14.39 -32.84 -7.59
C GLU A 508 -15.73 -32.08 -7.45
N LEU A 509 -16.34 -32.13 -6.26
CA LEU A 509 -17.64 -31.55 -5.97
C LEU A 509 -17.54 -30.12 -5.44
N ILE A 510 -16.58 -29.85 -4.55
CA ILE A 510 -16.38 -28.57 -3.88
C ILE A 510 -16.16 -27.39 -4.85
N PRO A 511 -15.53 -27.54 -6.02
CA PRO A 511 -15.36 -26.44 -6.98
C PRO A 511 -16.65 -25.82 -7.53
N ARG A 512 -17.82 -26.45 -7.31
CA ARG A 512 -19.09 -25.90 -7.77
C ARG A 512 -19.41 -24.57 -7.07
N PRO A 513 -19.88 -23.53 -7.80
CA PRO A 513 -20.11 -22.20 -7.22
C PRO A 513 -21.07 -22.16 -6.03
N GLN A 514 -22.08 -23.07 -6.03
CA GLN A 514 -23.11 -23.12 -4.99
C GLN A 514 -22.64 -23.80 -3.69
N ILE A 515 -21.47 -24.42 -3.70
CA ILE A 515 -20.98 -25.25 -2.60
C ILE A 515 -19.89 -24.53 -1.83
N THR A 516 -20.01 -24.51 -0.50
CA THR A 516 -18.95 -24.11 0.43
C THR A 516 -18.46 -25.33 1.21
N LEU A 517 -17.29 -25.22 1.86
CA LEU A 517 -16.82 -26.30 2.74
C LEU A 517 -17.77 -26.54 3.92
N GLU A 518 -18.41 -25.49 4.45
CA GLU A 518 -19.41 -25.62 5.50
C GLU A 518 -20.66 -26.37 5.01
N ASN A 519 -21.14 -26.10 3.80
CA ASN A 519 -22.24 -26.89 3.22
C ASN A 519 -21.89 -28.37 3.14
N ILE A 520 -20.68 -28.72 2.71
CA ILE A 520 -20.22 -30.12 2.67
C ILE A 520 -20.15 -30.71 4.08
N ALA A 521 -19.66 -29.95 5.05
CA ALA A 521 -19.58 -30.41 6.44
C ALA A 521 -20.95 -30.68 7.06
N GLU A 522 -21.98 -29.94 6.68
CA GLU A 522 -23.37 -30.20 7.08
C GLU A 522 -23.92 -31.50 6.49
N LEU A 523 -23.53 -31.84 5.24
CA LEU A 523 -23.99 -33.00 4.52
C LEU A 523 -23.15 -34.25 4.78
N VAL A 524 -21.89 -34.10 5.18
CA VAL A 524 -20.92 -35.21 5.35
C VAL A 524 -20.32 -35.15 6.75
N PRO A 525 -20.85 -35.94 7.72
CA PRO A 525 -20.36 -35.90 9.11
C PRO A 525 -18.86 -36.16 9.26
N ALA A 526 -18.26 -37.00 8.44
CA ALA A 526 -16.83 -37.27 8.45
C ALA A 526 -16.02 -36.02 8.08
N PHE A 527 -16.53 -35.17 7.19
CA PHE A 527 -15.89 -33.91 6.83
C PHE A 527 -16.05 -32.88 7.93
N ARG A 528 -17.21 -32.83 8.61
CA ARG A 528 -17.39 -31.99 9.83
C ARG A 528 -16.33 -32.34 10.87
N THR A 529 -16.12 -33.62 11.13
CA THR A 529 -15.09 -34.07 12.07
C THR A 529 -13.70 -33.59 11.66
N GLU A 530 -13.41 -33.56 10.37
CA GLU A 530 -12.13 -33.05 9.86
C GLU A 530 -11.99 -31.54 10.07
N LEU A 531 -13.04 -30.76 9.75
CA LEU A 531 -13.04 -29.31 9.98
C LEU A 531 -12.94 -28.93 11.47
N ASP A 532 -13.47 -29.78 12.37
CA ASP A 532 -13.43 -29.53 13.81
C ASP A 532 -12.04 -29.74 14.44
N LYS A 533 -11.10 -30.30 13.71
CA LYS A 533 -9.68 -30.40 14.13
C LYS A 533 -8.93 -29.09 13.96
N VAL A 534 -9.45 -28.15 13.17
CA VAL A 534 -8.82 -26.85 12.93
C VAL A 534 -8.85 -26.02 14.21
N PRO A 535 -7.75 -25.31 14.58
CA PRO A 535 -7.73 -24.42 15.73
C PRO A 535 -8.88 -23.43 15.74
N VAL A 536 -9.63 -23.35 16.84
CA VAL A 536 -10.88 -22.56 16.94
C VAL A 536 -10.64 -21.09 16.68
N SER A 537 -9.54 -20.53 17.18
CA SER A 537 -9.20 -19.11 17.03
C SER A 537 -8.95 -18.67 15.59
N ARG A 538 -8.66 -19.63 14.68
CA ARG A 538 -8.33 -19.37 13.27
C ARG A 538 -9.13 -20.23 12.31
N LYS A 539 -10.19 -20.85 12.79
CA LYS A 539 -10.97 -21.85 12.04
C LYS A 539 -11.49 -21.29 10.71
N GLU A 540 -12.14 -20.13 10.76
CA GLU A 540 -12.74 -19.52 9.56
C GLU A 540 -11.67 -19.12 8.54
N GLU A 541 -10.55 -18.54 8.98
CA GLU A 541 -9.41 -18.18 8.12
C GLU A 541 -8.82 -19.39 7.40
N ILE A 542 -8.61 -20.48 8.13
CA ILE A 542 -7.99 -21.70 7.58
C ILE A 542 -8.95 -22.42 6.62
N ILE A 543 -10.24 -22.50 6.96
CA ILE A 543 -11.28 -23.06 6.08
C ILE A 543 -11.38 -22.25 4.79
N GLU A 544 -11.42 -20.93 4.87
CA GLU A 544 -11.43 -20.05 3.70
C GLU A 544 -10.21 -20.28 2.80
N ALA A 545 -9.02 -20.38 3.38
CA ALA A 545 -7.80 -20.66 2.64
C ALA A 545 -7.86 -22.01 1.90
N ALA A 546 -8.36 -23.05 2.54
CA ALA A 546 -8.55 -24.37 1.92
C ALA A 546 -9.58 -24.31 0.79
N GLU A 547 -10.72 -23.67 1.00
CA GLU A 547 -11.77 -23.51 -0.01
C GLU A 547 -11.28 -22.80 -1.26
N ILE A 548 -10.55 -21.70 -1.10
CA ILE A 548 -9.97 -20.94 -2.22
C ILE A 548 -9.02 -21.81 -3.03
N LEU A 549 -8.11 -22.54 -2.38
CA LEU A 549 -7.17 -23.41 -3.08
C LEU A 549 -7.87 -24.52 -3.85
N ILE A 550 -8.91 -25.13 -3.27
CA ILE A 550 -9.67 -26.19 -3.95
C ILE A 550 -10.39 -25.61 -5.19
N LYS A 551 -11.11 -24.51 -5.02
CA LYS A 551 -11.93 -23.93 -6.09
C LYS A 551 -11.12 -23.33 -7.24
N TYR A 552 -9.96 -22.76 -6.93
CA TYR A 552 -9.16 -22.00 -7.90
C TYR A 552 -7.85 -22.69 -8.30
N SER A 553 -7.65 -23.95 -7.93
CA SER A 553 -6.42 -24.72 -8.20
C SER A 553 -5.99 -24.71 -9.66
N GLY A 554 -6.94 -24.84 -10.59
CA GLY A 554 -6.66 -24.83 -12.03
C GLY A 554 -6.15 -23.46 -12.54
N TYR A 555 -6.71 -22.38 -12.03
CA TYR A 555 -6.26 -21.01 -12.34
C TYR A 555 -4.91 -20.72 -11.74
N ILE A 556 -4.71 -21.08 -10.47
CA ILE A 556 -3.45 -20.90 -9.75
C ILE A 556 -2.31 -21.64 -10.47
N ARG A 557 -2.53 -22.89 -10.86
CA ARG A 557 -1.52 -23.68 -11.58
C ARG A 557 -1.13 -23.07 -12.93
N ARG A 558 -2.11 -22.56 -13.69
CA ARG A 558 -1.84 -21.92 -14.98
C ARG A 558 -1.02 -20.64 -14.81
N GLU A 559 -1.39 -19.78 -13.87
CA GLU A 559 -0.64 -18.56 -13.58
C GLU A 559 0.77 -18.87 -13.09
N GLN A 560 0.95 -19.90 -12.25
CA GLN A 560 2.26 -20.31 -11.77
C GLN A 560 3.17 -20.74 -12.92
N ILE A 561 2.67 -21.51 -13.88
CA ILE A 561 3.44 -21.92 -15.06
C ILE A 561 3.89 -20.71 -15.88
N ILE A 562 3.02 -19.70 -16.03
CA ILE A 562 3.35 -18.46 -16.74
C ILE A 562 4.41 -17.66 -15.96
N ALA A 563 4.23 -17.51 -14.65
CA ALA A 563 5.19 -16.84 -13.78
C ALA A 563 6.57 -17.52 -13.82
N ASP A 564 6.62 -18.84 -13.75
CA ASP A 564 7.87 -19.61 -13.80
C ASP A 564 8.61 -19.42 -15.13
N LYS A 565 7.89 -19.28 -16.24
CA LYS A 565 8.50 -18.97 -17.53
C LYS A 565 9.14 -17.59 -17.52
N ILE A 566 8.48 -16.60 -16.95
CA ILE A 566 9.00 -15.23 -16.88
C ILE A 566 10.16 -15.15 -15.88
N ASN A 567 10.10 -15.85 -14.77
CA ASN A 567 11.19 -15.92 -13.81
C ASN A 567 12.49 -16.48 -14.43
N ARG A 568 12.40 -17.34 -15.43
CA ARG A 568 13.59 -17.75 -16.20
C ARG A 568 14.22 -16.57 -16.94
N LEU A 569 13.44 -15.61 -17.40
CA LEU A 569 13.90 -14.38 -18.04
C LEU A 569 14.48 -13.40 -17.01
N GLU A 570 13.97 -13.40 -15.76
CA GLU A 570 14.54 -12.62 -14.66
C GLU A 570 15.96 -13.07 -14.29
N ASN A 571 16.29 -14.33 -14.52
CA ASN A 571 17.62 -14.86 -14.28
C ASN A 571 18.61 -14.58 -15.43
N ILE A 572 18.16 -13.93 -16.51
CA ILE A 572 19.03 -13.56 -17.62
C ILE A 572 19.47 -12.11 -17.45
N HIS A 573 20.62 -11.94 -16.81
CA HIS A 573 21.21 -10.63 -16.59
C HIS A 573 21.80 -10.06 -17.89
N ILE A 574 21.43 -8.82 -18.21
CA ILE A 574 21.82 -8.11 -19.43
C ILE A 574 22.52 -6.77 -19.17
N LYS A 575 22.51 -6.27 -17.96
CA LYS A 575 23.11 -4.99 -17.60
C LYS A 575 24.56 -4.89 -18.05
N GLY A 576 24.87 -3.81 -18.76
CA GLY A 576 26.21 -3.54 -19.29
C GLY A 576 26.67 -4.50 -20.39
N LYS A 577 25.81 -5.39 -20.90
CA LYS A 577 26.18 -6.36 -21.94
C LYS A 577 25.94 -5.86 -23.37
N PHE A 578 25.11 -4.85 -23.53
CA PHE A 578 24.72 -4.36 -24.86
C PHE A 578 24.95 -2.86 -25.00
N ASP A 579 25.47 -2.48 -26.15
CA ASP A 579 25.30 -1.12 -26.66
C ASP A 579 24.02 -1.10 -27.49
N TYR A 580 22.91 -0.75 -26.84
CA TYR A 580 21.57 -0.77 -27.46
C TYR A 580 21.47 0.13 -28.69
N ASN A 581 22.25 1.22 -28.74
CA ASN A 581 22.27 2.14 -29.87
C ASN A 581 22.93 1.51 -31.11
N ALA A 582 23.84 0.59 -30.91
CA ALA A 582 24.56 -0.10 -32.00
C ALA A 582 23.72 -1.25 -32.61
N ILE A 583 22.67 -1.72 -31.96
CA ILE A 583 21.84 -2.85 -32.41
C ILE A 583 20.80 -2.37 -33.42
N GLN A 584 21.11 -2.44 -34.72
CA GLN A 584 20.22 -1.93 -35.79
C GLN A 584 18.90 -2.70 -35.91
N SER A 585 18.82 -3.93 -35.45
CA SER A 585 17.62 -4.77 -35.51
C SER A 585 16.58 -4.45 -34.43
N LEU A 586 16.94 -3.68 -33.40
CA LEU A 586 15.96 -3.18 -32.41
C LEU A 586 15.10 -2.06 -33.00
N SER A 587 13.86 -1.97 -32.51
CA SER A 587 12.97 -0.85 -32.87
C SER A 587 13.57 0.50 -32.49
N THR A 588 13.15 1.56 -33.18
CA THR A 588 13.64 2.92 -32.90
C THR A 588 13.28 3.35 -31.49
N GLU A 589 12.07 2.97 -31.01
CA GLU A 589 11.61 3.25 -29.66
C GLU A 589 12.47 2.55 -28.61
N ALA A 590 12.78 1.27 -28.83
CA ALA A 590 13.67 0.51 -27.93
C ALA A 590 15.09 1.10 -27.87
N ARG A 591 15.63 1.60 -28.99
CA ARG A 591 16.96 2.21 -29.04
C ARG A 591 17.05 3.59 -28.40
N GLN A 592 16.05 4.45 -28.63
CA GLN A 592 16.12 5.89 -28.32
C GLN A 592 15.58 6.28 -26.96
N GLY A 593 14.69 5.49 -26.37
CA GLY A 593 13.97 5.91 -25.17
C GLY A 593 14.29 5.10 -23.93
N ASP A 594 14.21 3.81 -24.01
CA ASP A 594 13.88 3.03 -22.83
C ASP A 594 14.99 2.05 -22.41
N LEU A 595 15.83 1.58 -23.32
CA LEU A 595 17.01 0.78 -22.98
C LEU A 595 18.16 1.64 -22.42
N GLY A 596 18.08 2.96 -22.46
CA GLY A 596 18.96 3.88 -21.78
C GLY A 596 18.94 3.77 -20.26
N ILE A 597 17.89 3.12 -19.72
CA ILE A 597 17.79 2.76 -18.29
C ILE A 597 18.76 1.61 -17.93
N ASP A 598 19.28 0.89 -18.93
CA ASP A 598 20.16 -0.28 -18.78
C ASP A 598 19.58 -1.32 -17.80
N PRO A 599 18.49 -2.01 -18.17
CA PRO A 599 17.79 -2.93 -17.30
C PRO A 599 18.68 -4.10 -16.85
N ASP A 600 18.53 -4.55 -15.61
CA ASP A 600 19.34 -5.62 -15.05
C ASP A 600 19.08 -6.96 -15.74
N THR A 601 17.82 -7.21 -16.17
CA THR A 601 17.42 -8.51 -16.72
C THR A 601 16.56 -8.37 -18.00
N ILE A 602 16.48 -9.46 -18.77
CA ILE A 602 15.57 -9.55 -19.94
C ILE A 602 14.11 -9.33 -19.55
N ALA A 603 13.68 -9.84 -18.42
CA ALA A 603 12.29 -9.63 -17.98
C ALA A 603 12.03 -8.18 -17.61
N GLN A 604 12.98 -7.47 -17.00
CA GLN A 604 12.87 -6.02 -16.79
C GLN A 604 12.78 -5.27 -18.12
N ALA A 605 13.64 -5.60 -19.06
CA ALA A 605 13.59 -5.02 -20.41
C ALA A 605 12.19 -5.21 -21.06
N SER A 606 11.58 -6.38 -20.90
CA SER A 606 10.27 -6.67 -21.52
C SER A 606 9.11 -5.86 -20.91
N ARG A 607 9.30 -5.27 -19.73
CA ARG A 607 8.29 -4.43 -19.05
C ARG A 607 8.43 -2.95 -19.35
N ILE A 608 9.51 -2.55 -20.00
CA ILE A 608 9.72 -1.14 -20.36
C ILE A 608 8.74 -0.77 -21.50
N PRO A 609 7.98 0.33 -21.37
CA PRO A 609 7.11 0.80 -22.43
C PRO A 609 7.87 1.01 -23.74
N GLY A 610 7.29 0.65 -24.88
CA GLY A 610 7.94 0.79 -26.19
C GLY A 610 8.85 -0.39 -26.60
N ILE A 611 9.14 -1.34 -25.70
CA ILE A 611 9.88 -2.56 -26.04
C ILE A 611 8.90 -3.66 -26.48
N SER A 612 9.10 -4.16 -27.67
CA SER A 612 8.27 -5.21 -28.26
C SER A 612 8.80 -6.62 -27.93
N PRO A 613 7.95 -7.66 -28.04
CA PRO A 613 8.42 -9.06 -27.97
C PRO A 613 9.51 -9.39 -29.00
N SER A 614 9.50 -8.73 -30.15
CA SER A 614 10.55 -8.88 -31.17
C SER A 614 11.89 -8.35 -30.67
N ASP A 615 11.90 -7.20 -30.00
CA ASP A 615 13.14 -6.64 -29.41
C ASP A 615 13.73 -7.57 -28.35
N ILE A 616 12.88 -8.16 -27.51
CA ILE A 616 13.31 -9.16 -26.51
C ILE A 616 13.92 -10.40 -27.18
N ASN A 617 13.30 -10.90 -28.24
CA ASN A 617 13.84 -12.04 -28.98
C ASN A 617 15.21 -11.73 -29.61
N ILE A 618 15.42 -10.52 -30.11
CA ILE A 618 16.70 -10.07 -30.64
C ILE A 618 17.78 -10.13 -29.53
N LEU A 619 17.48 -9.60 -28.34
CA LEU A 619 18.40 -9.64 -27.20
C LEU A 619 18.71 -11.08 -26.78
N LEU A 620 17.71 -11.96 -26.74
CA LEU A 620 17.91 -13.39 -26.42
C LEU A 620 18.81 -14.07 -27.45
N VAL A 621 18.58 -13.86 -28.75
CA VAL A 621 19.44 -14.41 -29.82
C VAL A 621 20.88 -13.92 -29.70
N MET A 622 21.08 -12.63 -29.37
CA MET A 622 22.42 -12.07 -29.17
C MET A 622 23.15 -12.68 -27.94
N LEU A 623 22.38 -13.19 -26.97
CA LEU A 623 22.92 -13.94 -25.81
C LEU A 623 23.16 -15.42 -26.13
N GLY A 624 22.86 -15.87 -27.34
CA GLY A 624 23.01 -17.28 -27.73
C GLY A 624 21.91 -18.19 -27.17
N ARG A 625 20.70 -17.64 -26.92
CA ARG A 625 19.56 -18.35 -26.32
C ARG A 625 18.33 -18.33 -27.21
#